data_a1db6aff4370c18d1056b3ba1f111181
#
_entry.id   a1db6aff4370c18d1056b3ba1f111181
#
_cell.length_a   1.000
_cell.length_b   1.000
_cell.length_c   1.000
_cell.angle_alpha   90.00
_cell.angle_beta   90.00
_cell.angle_gamma   90.00
#
_symmetry.space_group_name_H-M   'P 1'
#
loop_
_entity.id
_entity.type
_entity.pdbx_description
1 polymer ?
#
loop_
_entity_poly.entity_id
_entity_poly.type
_entity_poly.pdbx_seq_one_letter_code
_entity_poly.pdbx_strand_id
1 'polypeptide(L)'
;MVVPTLLAALLTLAPVGEAAVPAIAATAVIDLVVLGGIWLAMRPGAPDVRSAAELDRFRHAGRPVLVELYSNFCLICMATRQVLKAAATDLGANCQIVRVELPTAGGREIAGAYRILYTPSFLVFDAHGDLVRTIIPDTITPLANGYRVLDETGAFVSRLHRISEEDLVRLVRRAA
;
A
#
# COMPACT_ATOMS: atom_id res chain seq x y z
N MET A 1 -13.61 16.70 11.04
CA MET A 1 -14.49 17.26 12.09
C MET A 1 -15.22 16.18 12.94
N VAL A 2 -15.05 14.87 12.72
CA VAL A 2 -15.73 13.78 13.46
C VAL A 2 -14.99 13.34 14.71
N VAL A 3 -13.65 13.49 14.76
CA VAL A 3 -12.81 13.15 15.91
C VAL A 3 -13.11 13.96 17.18
N PRO A 4 -13.51 15.25 17.14
CA PRO A 4 -13.79 15.99 18.35
C PRO A 4 -15.06 15.56 19.08
N THR A 5 -16.02 14.94 18.42
CA THR A 5 -17.28 14.52 19.07
C THR A 5 -17.13 13.28 19.94
N LEU A 6 -16.33 12.31 19.49
CA LEU A 6 -16.00 11.11 20.28
C LEU A 6 -15.13 11.47 21.50
N LEU A 7 -14.17 12.39 21.34
CA LEU A 7 -13.31 12.86 22.43
C LEU A 7 -14.11 13.69 23.47
N ALA A 8 -15.07 14.51 23.01
CA ALA A 8 -15.95 15.27 23.88
C ALA A 8 -16.91 14.38 24.69
N ALA A 9 -17.42 13.31 24.07
CA ALA A 9 -18.26 12.32 24.75
C ALA A 9 -17.49 11.50 25.81
N LEU A 10 -16.19 11.24 25.59
CA LEU A 10 -15.33 10.53 26.54
C LEU A 10 -14.90 11.43 27.72
N LEU A 11 -14.82 12.74 27.53
CA LEU A 11 -14.39 13.72 28.56
C LEU A 11 -15.52 14.19 29.47
N THR A 12 -16.78 13.97 29.13
CA THR A 12 -17.93 14.20 29.98
C THR A 12 -18.30 12.94 30.76
N LEU A 13 -17.42 12.44 31.64
CA LEU A 13 -17.72 11.45 32.67
C LEU A 13 -18.55 12.07 33.80
N ALA A 14 -19.57 12.87 33.47
CA ALA A 14 -20.70 13.11 34.33
C ALA A 14 -21.52 11.81 34.41
N PRO A 15 -22.19 11.49 35.53
CA PRO A 15 -23.04 10.32 35.65
C PRO A 15 -24.08 10.36 34.52
N VAL A 16 -23.82 9.53 33.50
CA VAL A 16 -24.68 9.43 32.30
C VAL A 16 -25.96 8.80 32.78
N GLY A 17 -27.02 9.60 32.96
CA GLY A 17 -28.33 9.08 33.28
C GLY A 17 -28.77 8.05 32.25
N GLU A 18 -29.55 7.04 32.65
CA GLU A 18 -30.01 5.94 31.78
C GLU A 18 -30.61 6.43 30.45
N ALA A 19 -31.12 7.64 30.37
CA ALA A 19 -31.67 8.27 29.18
C ALA A 19 -30.60 8.66 28.13
N ALA A 20 -29.31 8.81 28.50
CA ALA A 20 -28.25 9.19 27.58
C ALA A 20 -27.61 7.97 26.88
N VAL A 21 -27.77 6.77 27.43
CA VAL A 21 -27.22 5.53 26.89
C VAL A 21 -27.66 5.26 25.43
N PRO A 22 -28.97 5.37 25.07
CA PRO A 22 -29.40 5.13 23.69
C PRO A 22 -28.86 6.19 22.70
N ALA A 23 -28.70 7.44 23.16
CA ALA A 23 -28.15 8.49 22.29
C ALA A 23 -26.65 8.25 22.00
N ILE A 24 -25.88 7.86 23.01
CA ILE A 24 -24.44 7.50 22.85
C ILE A 24 -24.30 6.28 21.94
N ALA A 25 -25.13 5.26 22.13
CA ALA A 25 -25.12 4.07 21.29
C ALA A 25 -25.46 4.41 19.83
N ALA A 26 -26.46 5.26 19.59
CA ALA A 26 -26.83 5.69 18.24
C ALA A 26 -25.71 6.48 17.55
N THR A 27 -25.07 7.42 18.26
CA THR A 27 -23.91 8.17 17.69
C THR A 27 -22.74 7.25 17.40
N ALA A 28 -22.40 6.29 18.28
CA ALA A 28 -21.33 5.34 18.05
C ALA A 28 -21.60 4.44 16.81
N VAL A 29 -22.83 4.01 16.60
CA VAL A 29 -23.22 3.24 15.41
C VAL A 29 -23.08 4.09 14.15
N ILE A 30 -23.54 5.35 14.17
CA ILE A 30 -23.40 6.26 13.03
C ILE A 30 -21.91 6.48 12.70
N ASP A 31 -21.08 6.75 13.69
CA ASP A 31 -19.64 6.95 13.50
C ASP A 31 -18.98 5.70 12.93
N LEU A 32 -19.33 4.52 13.44
CA LEU A 32 -18.81 3.24 12.91
C LEU A 32 -19.20 3.03 11.44
N VAL A 33 -20.44 3.31 11.07
CA VAL A 33 -20.93 3.19 9.69
C VAL A 33 -20.23 4.19 8.77
N VAL A 34 -20.11 5.45 9.20
CA VAL A 34 -19.45 6.50 8.41
C VAL A 34 -17.96 6.20 8.24
N LEU A 35 -17.24 5.90 9.33
CA LEU A 35 -15.81 5.59 9.28
C LEU A 35 -15.55 4.29 8.51
N GLY A 36 -16.38 3.27 8.71
CA GLY A 36 -16.32 2.02 7.97
C GLY A 36 -16.58 2.22 6.47
N GLY A 37 -17.55 3.05 6.12
CA GLY A 37 -17.85 3.42 4.73
C GLY A 37 -16.70 4.19 4.07
N ILE A 38 -16.12 5.17 4.76
CA ILE A 38 -14.95 5.91 4.28
C ILE A 38 -13.77 4.95 4.07
N TRP A 39 -13.47 4.09 5.06
CA TRP A 39 -12.40 3.10 4.94
C TRP A 39 -12.64 2.16 3.76
N LEU A 40 -13.86 1.64 3.60
CA LEU A 40 -14.22 0.75 2.49
C LEU A 40 -14.03 1.41 1.12
N ALA A 41 -14.36 2.70 1.01
CA ALA A 41 -14.17 3.47 -0.22
C ALA A 41 -12.69 3.77 -0.53
N MET A 42 -11.88 3.98 0.50
CA MET A 42 -10.47 4.37 0.35
C MET A 42 -9.50 3.20 0.28
N ARG A 43 -9.87 2.03 0.83
CA ARG A 43 -8.97 0.86 0.85
C ARG A 43 -8.45 0.50 -0.54
N PRO A 44 -7.21 0.03 -0.68
CA PRO A 44 -6.64 -0.40 -1.95
C PRO A 44 -7.43 -1.52 -2.67
N GLY A 45 -8.16 -2.36 -1.95
CA GLY A 45 -9.01 -3.40 -2.52
C GLY A 45 -8.37 -4.78 -2.51
N ALA A 46 -8.89 -5.69 -3.34
CA ALA A 46 -8.40 -7.05 -3.41
C ALA A 46 -7.02 -7.14 -4.08
N PRO A 47 -6.18 -8.11 -3.69
CA PRO A 47 -4.92 -8.38 -4.38
C PRO A 47 -5.16 -9.02 -5.76
N ASP A 48 -4.25 -8.72 -6.69
CA ASP A 48 -4.20 -9.35 -8.00
C ASP A 48 -3.47 -10.70 -7.94
N VAL A 49 -2.55 -10.83 -6.97
CA VAL A 49 -1.70 -12.02 -6.74
C VAL A 49 -1.86 -12.49 -5.30
N ARG A 50 -2.09 -13.79 -5.14
CA ARG A 50 -2.37 -14.44 -3.84
C ARG A 50 -1.36 -15.51 -3.45
N SER A 51 -0.39 -15.82 -4.32
CA SER A 51 0.67 -16.81 -4.07
C SER A 51 1.93 -16.49 -4.86
N ALA A 52 3.08 -17.02 -4.44
CA ALA A 52 4.33 -16.90 -5.19
C ALA A 52 4.22 -17.52 -6.59
N ALA A 53 3.51 -18.62 -6.75
CA ALA A 53 3.29 -19.25 -8.06
C ALA A 53 2.47 -18.38 -9.03
N GLU A 54 1.51 -17.59 -8.51
CA GLU A 54 0.81 -16.60 -9.32
C GLU A 54 1.74 -15.46 -9.72
N LEU A 55 2.56 -14.95 -8.81
CA LEU A 55 3.56 -13.92 -9.12
C LEU A 55 4.52 -14.41 -10.21
N ASP A 56 4.97 -15.66 -10.14
CA ASP A 56 5.85 -16.25 -11.14
C ASP A 56 5.23 -16.26 -12.54
N ARG A 57 3.94 -16.51 -12.68
CA ARG A 57 3.25 -16.42 -13.97
C ARG A 57 3.26 -15.00 -14.54
N PHE A 58 3.07 -14.00 -13.67
CA PHE A 58 3.10 -12.60 -14.10
C PHE A 58 4.49 -12.16 -14.52
N ARG A 59 5.52 -12.45 -13.72
CA ARG A 59 6.88 -12.00 -14.00
C ARG A 59 7.52 -12.64 -15.23
N HIS A 60 7.04 -13.83 -15.66
CA HIS A 60 7.49 -14.51 -16.87
C HIS A 60 6.55 -14.32 -18.07
N ALA A 61 5.70 -13.30 -18.06
CA ALA A 61 4.80 -12.99 -19.18
C ALA A 61 5.46 -12.23 -20.34
N GLY A 62 6.79 -12.11 -20.36
CA GLY A 62 7.55 -11.49 -21.46
C GLY A 62 7.46 -9.96 -21.50
N ARG A 63 7.11 -9.32 -20.39
CA ARG A 63 7.06 -7.87 -20.26
C ARG A 63 7.40 -7.45 -18.82
N PRO A 64 7.92 -6.23 -18.60
CA PRO A 64 8.21 -5.73 -17.25
C PRO A 64 7.00 -5.78 -16.35
N VAL A 65 7.24 -6.08 -15.06
CA VAL A 65 6.20 -6.15 -14.03
C VAL A 65 6.57 -5.24 -12.85
N LEU A 66 5.65 -4.35 -12.50
CA LEU A 66 5.71 -3.57 -11.27
C LEU A 66 4.79 -4.21 -10.23
N VAL A 67 5.35 -4.70 -9.15
CA VAL A 67 4.61 -5.33 -8.05
C VAL A 67 4.52 -4.34 -6.89
N GLU A 68 3.30 -4.03 -6.45
CA GLU A 68 3.06 -3.31 -5.19
C GLU A 68 2.76 -4.31 -4.08
N LEU A 69 3.56 -4.30 -3.00
CA LEU A 69 3.19 -4.92 -1.74
C LEU A 69 2.49 -3.87 -0.87
N TYR A 70 1.22 -4.10 -0.55
CA TYR A 70 0.38 -3.14 0.16
C TYR A 70 -0.36 -3.78 1.33
N SER A 71 -1.05 -2.96 2.12
CA SER A 71 -2.04 -3.40 3.10
C SER A 71 -3.28 -2.53 3.02
N ASN A 72 -4.46 -3.14 3.17
CA ASN A 72 -5.73 -2.42 3.23
C ASN A 72 -5.88 -1.54 4.47
N PHE A 73 -4.99 -1.67 5.46
CA PHE A 73 -4.94 -0.86 6.68
C PHE A 73 -3.83 0.21 6.65
N CYS A 74 -3.10 0.33 5.53
CA CYS A 74 -2.00 1.27 5.38
C CYS A 74 -2.49 2.57 4.71
N LEU A 75 -2.53 3.67 5.45
CA LEU A 75 -2.96 4.99 4.93
C LEU A 75 -2.10 5.47 3.75
N ILE A 76 -0.80 5.22 3.79
CA ILE A 76 0.11 5.59 2.70
C ILE A 76 -0.21 4.77 1.45
N CYS A 77 -0.55 3.48 1.60
CA CYS A 77 -0.95 2.63 0.48
C CYS A 77 -2.26 3.13 -0.18
N MET A 78 -3.18 3.69 0.61
CA MET A 78 -4.40 4.30 0.07
C MET A 78 -4.06 5.52 -0.80
N ALA A 79 -3.12 6.37 -0.37
CA ALA A 79 -2.64 7.52 -1.15
C ALA A 79 -1.88 7.06 -2.41
N THR A 80 -1.03 6.04 -2.30
CA THR A 80 -0.22 5.51 -3.41
C THR A 80 -1.09 4.88 -4.52
N ARG A 81 -2.29 4.42 -4.21
CA ARG A 81 -3.24 3.88 -5.20
C ARG A 81 -3.49 4.81 -6.39
N GLN A 82 -3.58 6.12 -6.16
CA GLN A 82 -3.81 7.09 -7.25
C GLN A 82 -2.55 7.23 -8.12
N VAL A 83 -1.38 7.22 -7.50
CA VAL A 83 -0.09 7.25 -8.19
C VAL A 83 0.06 6.02 -9.10
N LEU A 84 -0.30 4.83 -8.59
CA LEU A 84 -0.25 3.59 -9.38
C LEU A 84 -1.23 3.60 -10.55
N LYS A 85 -2.43 4.16 -10.37
CA LYS A 85 -3.40 4.29 -11.47
C LYS A 85 -2.88 5.20 -12.57
N ALA A 86 -2.25 6.33 -12.21
CA ALA A 86 -1.65 7.24 -13.17
C ALA A 86 -0.48 6.57 -13.89
N ALA A 87 0.44 5.93 -13.15
CA ALA A 87 1.55 5.17 -13.73
C ALA A 87 1.07 4.04 -14.67
N ALA A 88 -0.02 3.33 -14.32
CA ALA A 88 -0.62 2.31 -15.17
C ALA A 88 -1.10 2.89 -16.51
N THR A 89 -1.66 4.09 -16.50
CA THR A 89 -2.11 4.78 -17.72
C THR A 89 -0.93 5.15 -18.61
N ASP A 90 0.16 5.67 -18.03
CA ASP A 90 1.35 6.11 -18.77
C ASP A 90 2.20 4.92 -19.28
N LEU A 91 2.30 3.84 -18.51
CA LEU A 91 3.00 2.62 -18.93
C LEU A 91 2.20 1.79 -19.94
N GLY A 92 0.87 1.86 -19.91
CA GLY A 92 -0.01 1.16 -20.84
C GLY A 92 0.24 -0.34 -20.88
N ALA A 93 0.25 -0.91 -22.10
CA ALA A 93 0.50 -2.34 -22.32
C ALA A 93 1.97 -2.77 -22.13
N ASN A 94 2.90 -1.81 -22.01
CA ASN A 94 4.34 -2.07 -21.93
C ASN A 94 4.80 -2.56 -20.55
N CYS A 95 3.95 -2.45 -19.51
CA CYS A 95 4.23 -2.94 -18.18
C CYS A 95 2.98 -3.51 -17.55
N GLN A 96 3.12 -4.59 -16.79
CA GLN A 96 2.04 -5.10 -15.97
C GLN A 96 2.22 -4.61 -14.53
N ILE A 97 1.17 -4.01 -13.97
CA ILE A 97 1.13 -3.65 -12.56
C ILE A 97 0.29 -4.70 -11.85
N VAL A 98 0.85 -5.34 -10.83
CA VAL A 98 0.18 -6.33 -9.98
C VAL A 98 0.32 -5.97 -8.51
N ARG A 99 -0.68 -6.34 -7.73
CA ARG A 99 -0.77 -5.94 -6.33
C ARG A 99 -0.87 -7.15 -5.42
N VAL A 100 -0.06 -7.15 -4.37
CA VAL A 100 0.06 -8.23 -3.39
C VAL A 100 -0.30 -7.66 -2.02
N GLU A 101 -1.30 -8.23 -1.36
CA GLU A 101 -1.68 -7.81 -0.01
C GLU A 101 -0.80 -8.52 1.03
N LEU A 102 0.11 -7.79 1.65
CA LEU A 102 1.14 -8.32 2.54
C LEU A 102 0.60 -9.12 3.74
N PRO A 103 -0.48 -8.73 4.43
CA PRO A 103 -1.01 -9.49 5.56
C PRO A 103 -1.57 -10.88 5.21
N THR A 104 -1.76 -11.20 3.92
CA THR A 104 -2.22 -12.54 3.50
C THR A 104 -1.11 -13.59 3.60
N ALA A 105 -1.46 -14.87 3.57
CA ALA A 105 -0.48 -15.95 3.58
C ALA A 105 0.50 -15.86 2.40
N GLY A 106 -0.03 -15.72 1.17
CA GLY A 106 0.81 -15.58 -0.03
C GLY A 106 1.56 -14.25 -0.06
N GLY A 107 0.98 -13.17 0.48
CA GLY A 107 1.68 -11.89 0.62
C GLY A 107 2.90 -11.99 1.54
N ARG A 108 2.78 -12.69 2.67
CA ARG A 108 3.91 -12.95 3.57
C ARG A 108 4.97 -13.86 2.95
N GLU A 109 4.55 -14.88 2.19
CA GLU A 109 5.46 -15.75 1.43
C GLU A 109 6.31 -14.92 0.45
N ILE A 110 5.66 -14.11 -0.38
CA ILE A 110 6.32 -13.23 -1.35
C ILE A 110 7.20 -12.20 -0.63
N ALA A 111 6.68 -11.52 0.40
CA ALA A 111 7.44 -10.55 1.17
C ALA A 111 8.70 -11.17 1.82
N GLY A 112 8.61 -12.40 2.33
CA GLY A 112 9.73 -13.14 2.88
C GLY A 112 10.80 -13.46 1.83
N ALA A 113 10.40 -13.87 0.62
CA ALA A 113 11.31 -14.18 -0.48
C ALA A 113 12.14 -12.96 -0.91
N TYR A 114 11.52 -11.76 -0.88
CA TYR A 114 12.17 -10.48 -1.27
C TYR A 114 12.60 -9.61 -0.09
N ARG A 115 12.54 -10.14 1.16
CA ARG A 115 12.93 -9.44 2.39
C ARG A 115 12.19 -8.12 2.61
N ILE A 116 10.92 -8.07 2.24
CA ILE A 116 10.04 -6.91 2.42
C ILE A 116 9.37 -6.98 3.79
N LEU A 117 9.53 -5.93 4.59
CA LEU A 117 8.97 -5.84 5.95
C LEU A 117 7.87 -4.79 6.08
N TYR A 118 7.82 -3.82 5.19
CA TYR A 118 6.95 -2.65 5.30
C TYR A 118 6.17 -2.39 4.02
N THR A 119 5.04 -1.68 4.14
CA THR A 119 4.20 -1.25 3.02
C THR A 119 4.06 0.28 3.00
N PRO A 120 3.89 0.88 1.82
CA PRO A 120 3.97 0.26 0.49
C PRO A 120 5.42 0.01 0.08
N SER A 121 5.68 -1.14 -0.53
CA SER A 121 6.97 -1.47 -1.16
C SER A 121 6.74 -1.92 -2.59
N PHE A 122 7.75 -1.77 -3.43
CA PHE A 122 7.62 -2.12 -4.84
C PHE A 122 8.79 -2.98 -5.30
N LEU A 123 8.47 -3.97 -6.14
CA LEU A 123 9.45 -4.78 -6.87
C LEU A 123 9.27 -4.49 -8.34
N VAL A 124 10.37 -4.28 -9.05
CA VAL A 124 10.39 -4.08 -10.50
C VAL A 124 11.12 -5.25 -11.13
N PHE A 125 10.42 -6.00 -11.95
CA PHE A 125 10.95 -7.10 -12.75
C PHE A 125 11.08 -6.66 -14.20
N ASP A 126 12.12 -7.12 -14.88
CA ASP A 126 12.29 -6.93 -16.32
C ASP A 126 11.41 -7.89 -17.14
N ALA A 127 11.54 -7.85 -18.46
CA ALA A 127 10.81 -8.71 -19.38
C ALA A 127 11.21 -10.19 -19.30
N HIS A 128 12.36 -10.51 -18.71
CA HIS A 128 12.83 -11.88 -18.49
C HIS A 128 12.29 -12.46 -17.16
N GLY A 129 11.73 -11.61 -16.31
CA GLY A 129 11.23 -11.97 -14.98
C GLY A 129 12.28 -11.85 -13.88
N ASP A 130 13.41 -11.21 -14.18
CA ASP A 130 14.47 -10.96 -13.21
C ASP A 130 14.18 -9.68 -12.39
N LEU A 131 14.44 -9.73 -11.09
CA LEU A 131 14.29 -8.57 -10.21
C LEU A 131 15.39 -7.56 -10.51
N VAL A 132 15.02 -6.36 -10.91
CA VAL A 132 16.00 -5.29 -11.22
C VAL A 132 16.01 -4.17 -10.21
N ARG A 133 14.89 -3.92 -9.50
CA ARG A 133 14.82 -2.88 -8.46
C ARG A 133 13.86 -3.28 -7.34
N THR A 134 14.23 -2.89 -6.14
CA THR A 134 13.37 -2.95 -4.95
C THR A 134 13.24 -1.55 -4.36
N ILE A 135 12.01 -1.11 -4.09
CA ILE A 135 11.72 0.19 -3.48
C ILE A 135 11.06 -0.08 -2.15
N ILE A 136 11.70 0.32 -1.07
CA ILE A 136 11.22 0.11 0.30
C ILE A 136 11.15 1.42 1.07
N PRO A 137 10.22 1.58 2.02
CA PRO A 137 10.20 2.73 2.92
C PRO A 137 11.52 2.88 3.67
N ASP A 138 12.01 4.11 3.79
CA ASP A 138 13.18 4.42 4.60
C ASP A 138 12.79 4.50 6.07
N THR A 139 12.99 3.41 6.79
CA THR A 139 12.60 3.28 8.20
C THR A 139 13.68 3.73 9.18
N ILE A 140 14.86 4.12 8.69
CA ILE A 140 15.99 4.55 9.54
C ILE A 140 15.67 5.87 10.25
N THR A 141 14.79 6.67 9.66
CA THR A 141 14.29 7.92 10.25
C THR A 141 12.76 7.93 10.23
N PRO A 142 12.09 7.67 11.36
CA PRO A 142 10.61 7.60 11.42
C PRO A 142 9.89 8.89 10.97
N LEU A 143 10.61 10.00 10.85
CA LEU A 143 10.12 11.30 10.39
C LEU A 143 10.50 11.62 8.94
N ALA A 144 11.37 10.83 8.30
CA ALA A 144 11.74 11.04 6.91
C ALA A 144 10.84 10.18 6.02
N ASN A 145 9.79 10.80 5.49
CA ASN A 145 8.88 10.22 4.49
C ASN A 145 9.65 9.97 3.18
N GLY A 146 10.47 8.93 3.13
CA GLY A 146 11.26 8.61 1.95
C GLY A 146 11.29 7.12 1.65
N TYR A 147 11.81 6.80 0.48
CA TYR A 147 12.00 5.43 0.02
C TYR A 147 13.42 5.23 -0.43
N ARG A 148 13.94 4.04 -0.16
CA ARG A 148 15.24 3.56 -0.66
C ARG A 148 14.99 2.74 -1.91
N VAL A 149 15.74 3.02 -2.96
CA VAL A 149 15.79 2.21 -4.17
C VAL A 149 17.04 1.34 -4.08
N LEU A 150 16.84 0.04 -4.18
CA LEU A 150 17.90 -0.96 -4.15
C LEU A 150 18.00 -1.63 -5.53
N ASP A 151 19.18 -2.10 -5.89
CA ASP A 151 19.38 -2.94 -7.06
C ASP A 151 19.04 -4.43 -6.79
N GLU A 152 19.30 -5.29 -7.75
CA GLU A 152 19.07 -6.73 -7.70
C GLU A 152 19.87 -7.44 -6.59
N THR A 153 21.01 -6.88 -6.18
CA THR A 153 21.84 -7.40 -5.07
C THR A 153 21.38 -6.92 -3.69
N GLY A 154 20.45 -5.94 -3.66
CA GLY A 154 20.02 -5.26 -2.45
C GLY A 154 20.91 -4.08 -2.06
N ALA A 155 21.86 -3.68 -2.92
CA ALA A 155 22.69 -2.51 -2.68
C ALA A 155 21.88 -1.20 -2.93
N PHE A 156 22.20 -0.17 -2.14
CA PHE A 156 21.55 1.12 -2.23
C PHE A 156 21.93 1.85 -3.52
N VAL A 157 20.93 2.27 -4.29
CA VAL A 157 21.09 3.02 -5.56
C VAL A 157 20.76 4.49 -5.38
N SER A 158 19.59 4.77 -4.83
CA SER A 158 19.10 6.15 -4.68
C SER A 158 18.01 6.25 -3.62
N ARG A 159 17.61 7.49 -3.30
CA ARG A 159 16.50 7.79 -2.39
C ARG A 159 15.43 8.59 -3.12
N LEU A 160 14.17 8.27 -2.86
CA LEU A 160 13.02 9.06 -3.26
C LEU A 160 12.39 9.68 -2.02
N HIS A 161 12.02 10.96 -2.09
CA HIS A 161 11.32 11.62 -0.98
C HIS A 161 9.89 11.12 -0.84
N ARG A 162 9.26 10.79 -1.96
CA ARG A 162 7.90 10.22 -2.05
C ARG A 162 7.82 9.36 -3.30
N ILE A 163 6.84 8.48 -3.34
CA ILE A 163 6.51 7.75 -4.58
C ILE A 163 5.68 8.68 -5.45
N SER A 164 6.18 8.97 -6.65
CA SER A 164 5.47 9.69 -7.70
C SER A 164 5.25 8.80 -8.91
N GLU A 165 4.29 9.17 -9.76
CA GLU A 165 4.05 8.52 -11.05
C GLU A 165 5.32 8.50 -11.90
N GLU A 166 5.95 9.66 -12.04
CA GLU A 166 7.16 9.84 -12.86
C GLU A 166 8.31 8.94 -12.38
N ASP A 167 8.50 8.78 -11.06
CA ASP A 167 9.53 7.91 -10.50
C ASP A 167 9.27 6.44 -10.83
N LEU A 168 8.02 5.98 -10.67
CA LEU A 168 7.66 4.60 -10.99
C LEU A 168 7.81 4.32 -12.48
N VAL A 169 7.30 5.19 -13.34
CA VAL A 169 7.42 5.08 -14.81
C VAL A 169 8.89 5.05 -15.24
N ARG A 170 9.71 5.95 -14.69
CA ARG A 170 11.15 6.00 -14.98
C ARG A 170 11.87 4.71 -14.58
N LEU A 171 11.57 4.18 -13.40
CA LEU A 171 12.19 2.95 -12.90
C LEU A 171 11.80 1.73 -13.74
N VAL A 172 10.52 1.62 -14.13
CA VAL A 172 10.05 0.56 -15.02
C VAL A 172 10.65 0.66 -16.41
N ARG A 173 10.67 1.85 -17.03
CA ARG A 173 11.25 2.05 -18.38
C ARG A 173 12.75 1.77 -18.45
N ARG A 174 13.47 1.87 -17.32
CA ARG A 174 14.89 1.48 -17.25
C ARG A 174 15.09 -0.03 -17.06
N ALA A 175 14.03 -0.74 -16.71
CA ALA A 175 14.02 -2.19 -16.55
C ALA A 175 13.56 -2.93 -17.83
N ALA A 176 12.94 -2.21 -18.78
CA ALA A 176 12.53 -2.71 -20.09
C ALA A 176 13.70 -2.72 -21.06
#